data_14b6a3a798beb4a499e4d7513c877945
#
_entry.id   14b6a3a798beb4a499e4d7513c877945
#
_cell.length_a   1.000
_cell.length_b   1.000
_cell.length_c   1.000
_cell.angle_alpha   90.00
_cell.angle_beta   90.00
_cell.angle_gamma   90.00
#
_symmetry.space_group_name_H-M   'P 1'
#
loop_
_entity.id
_entity.type
_entity.pdbx_description
1 polymer ?
#
loop_
_entity_poly.entity_id
_entity_poly.type
_entity_poly.pdbx_seq_one_letter_code
_entity_poly.pdbx_strand_id
1 'polypeptide(L)'
;MAQEKGRDLGRLTPPREGSRIRFEGGHLRVPDDPIIPFIEGDGTGPDIWKASVRVLDAAVAKAFGGRKRIAWYEIHAGEKAQKHYGESLPEETVRAIRDYIVAIK
;
A
#
# COMPACT_ATOMS: atom_id res chain seq x y z
N MET A 1 -6.03 11.67 23.19
CA MET A 1 -6.05 11.47 22.80
C MET A 1 -5.84 11.08 22.37
N ALA A 2 -5.70 11.30 22.25
CA ALA A 2 -5.62 11.03 21.68
C ALA A 2 -5.22 10.91 21.19
N GLN A 3 -4.99 11.05 21.27
CA GLN A 3 -4.74 10.99 20.84
C GLN A 3 -4.31 10.69 20.48
N GLU A 4 -4.14 10.85 20.57
CA GLU A 4 -3.95 10.62 20.12
C GLU A 4 -3.78 10.24 19.59
N LYS A 5 -3.86 10.35 19.72
CA LYS A 5 -3.86 10.10 19.08
C LYS A 5 -3.73 10.00 18.33
N GLY A 6 -3.71 10.20 18.44
CA GLY A 6 -3.76 10.21 17.55
C GLY A 6 -3.34 10.18 16.90
N ARG A 7 -3.14 10.25 16.56
CA ARG A 7 -2.78 10.35 15.99
C ARG A 7 -2.86 10.21 15.23
N ASP A 8 -2.97 10.06 14.93
CA ASP A 8 -3.03 9.75 14.14
C ASP A 8 -3.51 9.74 13.38
N LEU A 9 -3.94 9.79 13.42
CA LEU A 9 -5.04 9.93 12.70
C LEU A 9 -4.97 10.40 11.29
N GLY A 10 -5.74 10.16 10.35
CA GLY A 10 -5.48 10.36 8.95
C GLY A 10 -4.20 9.72 8.50
N ARG A 11 -3.69 8.92 9.35
CA ARG A 11 -2.45 8.20 9.12
C ARG A 11 -2.70 6.95 8.31
N LEU A 12 -1.65 6.17 8.08
CA LEU A 12 -1.75 4.96 7.29
C LEU A 12 -2.60 3.92 7.99
N THR A 13 -3.45 3.26 7.21
CA THR A 13 -4.34 2.24 7.73
C THR A 13 -4.18 0.98 6.89
N PRO A 14 -3.45 -0.03 7.38
CA PRO A 14 -3.31 -1.28 6.65
C PRO A 14 -4.66 -1.95 6.45
N PRO A 15 -4.84 -2.71 5.36
CA PRO A 15 -6.08 -3.43 5.15
C PRO A 15 -6.28 -4.47 6.25
N ARG A 16 -7.54 -4.76 6.55
CA ARG A 16 -7.88 -5.77 7.56
C ARG A 16 -7.58 -7.17 7.06
N GLU A 17 -7.70 -7.36 5.76
CA GLU A 17 -7.45 -8.65 5.12
C GLU A 17 -6.08 -8.63 4.49
N GLY A 18 -5.56 -9.82 4.23
CA GLY A 18 -4.28 -9.94 3.59
C GLY A 18 -3.18 -10.25 4.57
N SER A 19 -2.05 -10.67 4.02
CA SER A 19 -0.89 -11.05 4.80
C SER A 19 0.35 -10.40 4.20
N ARG A 20 1.31 -10.10 5.05
CA ARG A 20 2.51 -9.42 4.59
C ARG A 20 3.42 -10.38 3.82
N ILE A 21 4.03 -9.86 2.77
CA ILE A 21 5.14 -10.53 2.14
C ILE A 21 6.30 -10.47 3.13
N ARG A 22 7.02 -11.58 3.28
CA ARG A 22 8.12 -11.67 4.23
C ARG A 22 9.37 -12.23 3.57
N PHE A 23 10.49 -11.93 4.14
CA PHE A 23 11.77 -12.46 3.71
C PHE A 23 12.31 -13.32 4.85
N GLU A 24 12.34 -14.62 4.62
CA GLU A 24 12.74 -15.58 5.64
C GLU A 24 13.70 -16.60 5.07
N GLY A 25 14.78 -16.87 5.80
CA GLY A 25 15.73 -17.89 5.39
C GLY A 25 16.32 -17.67 4.01
N GLY A 26 16.49 -16.41 3.62
CA GLY A 26 17.02 -16.08 2.31
C GLY A 26 16.02 -16.16 1.19
N HIS A 27 14.75 -16.37 1.51
CA HIS A 27 13.70 -16.52 0.49
C HIS A 27 12.56 -15.56 0.72
N LEU A 28 11.97 -15.12 -0.37
CA LEU A 28 10.78 -14.29 -0.35
C LEU A 28 9.57 -15.19 -0.15
N ARG A 29 8.75 -14.89 0.86
CA ARG A 29 7.52 -15.63 1.15
C ARG A 29 6.34 -14.76 0.73
N VAL A 30 5.66 -15.15 -0.34
CA VAL A 30 4.53 -14.39 -0.88
C VAL A 30 3.25 -15.17 -0.60
N PRO A 31 2.36 -14.65 0.27
CA PRO A 31 1.10 -15.33 0.57
C PRO A 31 0.14 -15.24 -0.61
N ASP A 32 -0.99 -15.94 -0.52
CA ASP A 32 -2.01 -15.90 -1.57
C ASP A 32 -2.75 -14.57 -1.61
N ASP A 33 -2.71 -13.83 -0.51
CA ASP A 33 -3.37 -12.52 -0.38
C ASP A 33 -2.37 -11.47 0.09
N PRO A 34 -1.33 -11.18 -0.73
CA PRO A 34 -0.26 -10.30 -0.26
C PRO A 34 -0.73 -8.86 -0.11
N ILE A 35 -0.27 -8.22 0.97
CA ILE A 35 -0.51 -6.79 1.16
C ILE A 35 0.57 -6.06 0.38
N ILE A 36 0.14 -5.21 -0.57
CA ILE A 36 1.06 -4.43 -1.39
C ILE A 36 0.75 -2.95 -1.20
N PRO A 37 1.66 -2.19 -0.59
CA PRO A 37 1.50 -0.75 -0.48
C PRO A 37 1.56 -0.08 -1.84
N PHE A 38 0.79 0.99 -2.00
CA PHE A 38 0.85 1.78 -3.22
C PHE A 38 0.77 3.26 -2.90
N ILE A 39 1.36 4.06 -3.80
CA ILE A 39 1.30 5.52 -3.75
C ILE A 39 0.66 5.98 -5.05
N GLU A 40 -0.46 6.70 -4.95
CA GLU A 40 -1.14 7.18 -6.15
C GLU A 40 -0.30 8.19 -6.94
N GLY A 41 0.48 8.97 -6.23
CA GLY A 41 1.27 10.01 -6.87
C GLY A 41 0.48 11.31 -7.04
N ASP A 42 1.11 12.26 -7.70
CA ASP A 42 0.55 13.60 -7.89
C ASP A 42 -0.02 13.77 -9.28
N GLY A 43 -0.70 14.87 -9.51
CA GLY A 43 -1.20 15.22 -10.83
C GLY A 43 -2.16 14.17 -11.38
N THR A 44 -1.80 13.52 -12.48
CA THR A 44 -2.61 12.49 -13.10
C THR A 44 -2.47 11.12 -12.44
N GLY A 45 -1.60 11.01 -11.43
CA GLY A 45 -1.34 9.74 -10.73
C GLY A 45 -2.58 9.03 -10.24
N PRO A 46 -3.49 9.72 -9.52
CA PRO A 46 -4.72 9.06 -9.05
C PRO A 46 -5.57 8.47 -10.17
N ASP A 47 -5.68 9.16 -11.30
CA ASP A 47 -6.44 8.64 -12.44
C ASP A 47 -5.77 7.43 -13.05
N ILE A 48 -4.45 7.48 -13.17
CA ILE A 48 -3.67 6.35 -13.69
C ILE A 48 -3.78 5.16 -12.76
N TRP A 49 -3.69 5.41 -11.46
CA TRP A 49 -3.81 4.34 -10.47
C TRP A 49 -5.19 3.69 -10.52
N LYS A 50 -6.23 4.50 -10.62
CA LYS A 50 -7.60 3.99 -10.67
C LYS A 50 -7.79 3.03 -11.85
N ALA A 51 -7.21 3.35 -12.99
CA ALA A 51 -7.26 2.46 -14.16
C ALA A 51 -6.37 1.23 -13.94
N SER A 52 -5.17 1.43 -13.42
CA SER A 52 -4.20 0.36 -13.26
C SER A 52 -4.65 -0.71 -12.28
N VAL A 53 -5.23 -0.31 -11.16
CA VAL A 53 -5.66 -1.29 -10.15
C VAL A 53 -6.73 -2.21 -10.67
N ARG A 54 -7.59 -1.71 -11.54
CA ARG A 54 -8.64 -2.56 -12.16
C ARG A 54 -8.02 -3.63 -13.04
N VAL A 55 -7.00 -3.25 -13.81
CA VAL A 55 -6.30 -4.19 -14.68
C VAL A 55 -5.54 -5.23 -13.86
N LEU A 56 -4.83 -4.77 -12.83
CA LEU A 56 -4.06 -5.67 -11.98
C LEU A 56 -4.96 -6.66 -11.26
N ASP A 57 -6.06 -6.20 -10.68
CA ASP A 57 -6.98 -7.09 -9.98
C ASP A 57 -7.62 -8.10 -10.93
N ALA A 58 -8.00 -7.67 -12.12
CA ALA A 58 -8.58 -8.56 -13.12
C ALA A 58 -7.56 -9.60 -13.58
N ALA A 59 -6.32 -9.19 -13.78
CA ALA A 59 -5.26 -10.10 -14.21
C ALA A 59 -4.99 -11.18 -13.16
N VAL A 60 -4.94 -10.79 -11.89
CA VAL A 60 -4.72 -11.73 -10.80
C VAL A 60 -5.91 -12.69 -10.69
N ALA A 61 -7.13 -12.19 -10.77
CA ALA A 61 -8.31 -13.03 -10.70
C ALA A 61 -8.32 -14.05 -11.84
N LYS A 62 -7.97 -13.63 -13.04
CA LYS A 62 -7.94 -14.51 -14.19
C LYS A 62 -6.82 -15.55 -14.09
N ALA A 63 -5.63 -15.11 -13.70
CA ALA A 63 -4.47 -16.00 -13.65
C ALA A 63 -4.62 -17.10 -12.60
N PHE A 64 -5.29 -16.80 -11.49
CA PHE A 64 -5.34 -17.72 -10.35
C PHE A 64 -6.75 -18.24 -10.05
N GLY A 65 -7.72 -17.92 -10.91
CA GLY A 65 -9.09 -18.42 -10.74
C GLY A 65 -9.74 -17.99 -9.44
N GLY A 66 -9.39 -16.83 -8.95
CA GLY A 66 -9.93 -16.30 -7.69
C GLY A 66 -9.26 -16.83 -6.43
N ARG A 67 -8.25 -17.70 -6.58
CA ARG A 67 -7.57 -18.27 -5.42
C ARG A 67 -6.59 -17.31 -4.77
N LYS A 68 -6.19 -16.28 -5.49
CA LYS A 68 -5.25 -15.26 -4.98
C LYS A 68 -5.79 -13.89 -5.27
N ARG A 69 -5.44 -12.94 -4.43
CA ARG A 69 -5.84 -11.55 -4.63
C ARG A 69 -4.85 -10.65 -3.89
N ILE A 70 -4.71 -9.43 -4.38
CA ILE A 70 -3.84 -8.45 -3.74
C ILE A 70 -4.66 -7.63 -2.76
N ALA A 71 -4.14 -7.46 -1.55
CA ALA A 71 -4.74 -6.56 -0.56
C ALA A 71 -3.97 -5.25 -0.66
N TRP A 72 -4.59 -4.24 -1.24
CA TRP A 72 -3.95 -2.95 -1.47
C TRP A 72 -3.90 -2.11 -0.21
N TYR A 73 -2.79 -1.45 0.00
CA TYR A 73 -2.55 -0.64 1.19
C TYR A 73 -2.07 0.74 0.75
N GLU A 74 -2.94 1.76 0.84
CA GLU A 74 -2.55 3.09 0.41
C GLU A 74 -1.58 3.73 1.40
N ILE A 75 -0.44 4.19 0.88
CA ILE A 75 0.51 4.99 1.64
C ILE A 75 0.69 6.31 0.88
N HIS A 76 1.21 7.30 1.54
CA HIS A 76 1.19 8.65 1.00
C HIS A 76 2.58 9.24 0.82
N ALA A 77 2.78 9.91 -0.32
CA ALA A 77 3.97 10.68 -0.62
C ALA A 77 3.59 11.80 -1.58
N GLY A 78 4.38 12.84 -1.64
CA GLY A 78 4.15 13.94 -2.55
C GLY A 78 3.16 14.94 -2.01
N GLU A 79 2.35 15.55 -2.89
CA GLU A 79 1.42 16.61 -2.49
C GLU A 79 0.38 16.15 -1.48
N LYS A 80 -0.13 14.95 -1.67
CA LYS A 80 -1.14 14.42 -0.78
C LYS A 80 -0.60 14.29 0.65
N ALA A 81 0.64 13.81 0.75
CA ALA A 81 1.29 13.71 2.06
C ALA A 81 1.57 15.09 2.64
N GLN A 82 1.99 16.02 1.80
CA GLN A 82 2.26 17.38 2.24
C GLN A 82 1.01 18.02 2.83
N LYS A 83 -0.13 17.79 2.21
CA LYS A 83 -1.40 18.36 2.70
C LYS A 83 -1.83 17.74 4.01
N HIS A 84 -1.67 16.43 4.15
CA HIS A 84 -2.18 15.72 5.33
C HIS A 84 -1.22 15.69 6.50
N TYR A 85 0.08 15.71 6.23
CA TYR A 85 1.09 15.51 7.28
C TYR A 85 2.10 16.64 7.38
N GLY A 86 2.09 17.59 6.43
CA GLY A 86 3.07 18.65 6.41
C GLY A 86 4.42 18.23 5.86
N GLU A 87 4.53 17.02 5.32
CA GLU A 87 5.76 16.48 4.75
C GLU A 87 5.45 15.72 3.48
N SER A 88 6.30 15.86 2.46
CA SER A 88 6.07 15.16 1.21
C SER A 88 6.48 13.69 1.27
N LEU A 89 7.30 13.31 2.25
CA LEU A 89 7.68 11.91 2.42
C LEU A 89 7.74 11.59 3.92
N PRO A 90 6.59 11.29 4.53
CA PRO A 90 6.54 10.98 5.95
C PRO A 90 7.35 9.73 6.27
N GLU A 91 7.89 9.68 7.47
CA GLU A 91 8.66 8.53 7.91
C GLU A 91 7.82 7.26 7.92
N GLU A 92 6.53 7.40 8.21
CA GLU A 92 5.62 6.26 8.20
C GLU A 92 5.55 5.59 6.83
N THR A 93 5.59 6.40 5.75
CA THR A 93 5.59 5.88 4.40
C THR A 93 6.88 5.10 4.12
N VAL A 94 8.02 5.66 4.51
CA VAL A 94 9.30 4.99 4.34
C VAL A 94 9.32 3.67 5.11
N ARG A 95 8.80 3.71 6.34
CA ARG A 95 8.74 2.51 7.19
C ARG A 95 7.83 1.45 6.58
N ALA A 96 6.70 1.86 6.03
CA ALA A 96 5.78 0.93 5.39
C ALA A 96 6.43 0.25 4.18
N ILE A 97 7.13 1.01 3.37
CA ILE A 97 7.83 0.45 2.21
C ILE A 97 8.84 -0.61 2.66
N ARG A 98 9.58 -0.30 3.72
CA ARG A 98 10.56 -1.23 4.26
C ARG A 98 9.90 -2.48 4.84
N ASP A 99 8.87 -2.30 5.65
CA ASP A 99 8.25 -3.40 6.38
C ASP A 99 7.46 -4.33 5.48
N TYR A 100 6.88 -3.80 4.41
CA TYR A 100 6.07 -4.60 3.49
C TYR A 100 6.85 -5.10 2.29
N ILE A 101 8.13 -4.75 2.20
CA ILE A 101 9.12 -5.27 1.25
C ILE A 101 8.96 -4.73 -0.16
N VAL A 102 7.74 -4.69 -0.71
CA VAL A 102 7.49 -4.16 -2.05
C VAL A 102 6.47 -3.05 -1.99
N ALA A 103 6.51 -2.17 -2.96
CA ALA A 103 5.53 -1.09 -3.09
C ALA A 103 5.45 -0.68 -4.55
N ILE A 104 4.30 -0.11 -4.92
CA ILE A 104 4.08 0.41 -6.27
C ILE A 104 3.87 1.91 -6.19
N LYS A 105 4.51 2.63 -7.09
CA LYS A 105 4.33 4.08 -7.19
C LYS A 105 4.12 4.46 -8.64
#